data_a52a12f347e7145617bbb755ee268ede
#
_entry.id   a52a12f347e7145617bbb755ee268ede
#
_cell.length_a   1.000
_cell.length_b   1.000
_cell.length_c   1.000
_cell.angle_alpha   90.00
_cell.angle_beta   90.00
_cell.angle_gamma   90.00
#
_symmetry.space_group_name_H-M   'P 1'
#
loop_
_entity.id
_entity.type
_entity.pdbx_description
1 polymer ?
#
loop_
_entity_poly.entity_id
_entity_poly.type
_entity_poly.pdbx_seq_one_letter_code
_entity_poly.pdbx_strand_id
1 'polypeptide(L)'
;MDGIWNYIVVIYWIVMGCSLLMVTIKLIIPQYIFSMDEVTQNKEQVFQTVLNVIERDLGIRVNGLSINYDYSENDELKGFYDPKNHSITLFMDNMETVHSFVLTITEEIHHSIFVSSQSGMKLYQSYHRKVGYDNNPLEYSAKVYARDKFKQIHRILKKKGLIFYKV
;
A
#
# COMPACT_ATOMS: atom_id res chain seq x y z
N MET A 1 -33.23 -45.84 -5.60
CA MET A 1 -33.19 -44.56 -4.81
C MET A 1 -31.86 -44.30 -4.11
N ASP A 2 -30.94 -45.25 -4.10
CA ASP A 2 -29.69 -45.16 -3.30
C ASP A 2 -28.60 -44.25 -3.89
N GLY A 3 -28.66 -43.95 -5.19
CA GLY A 3 -27.64 -43.11 -5.83
C GLY A 3 -27.67 -41.61 -5.43
N ILE A 4 -28.85 -41.07 -5.17
CA ILE A 4 -28.99 -39.62 -4.86
C ILE A 4 -28.42 -39.29 -3.47
N TRP A 5 -28.58 -40.17 -2.51
CA TRP A 5 -28.05 -40.01 -1.15
C TRP A 5 -26.53 -40.00 -1.12
N ASN A 6 -25.90 -40.83 -1.93
CA ASN A 6 -24.43 -40.85 -2.04
C ASN A 6 -23.86 -39.52 -2.62
N TYR A 7 -24.57 -38.93 -3.58
CA TYR A 7 -24.16 -37.59 -4.12
C TYR A 7 -24.35 -36.46 -3.09
N ILE A 8 -25.43 -36.49 -2.33
CA ILE A 8 -25.69 -35.49 -1.28
C ILE A 8 -24.62 -35.58 -0.20
N VAL A 9 -24.26 -36.78 0.25
CA VAL A 9 -23.21 -36.98 1.24
C VAL A 9 -21.83 -36.51 0.72
N VAL A 10 -21.48 -36.81 -0.52
CA VAL A 10 -20.23 -36.35 -1.12
C VAL A 10 -20.17 -34.84 -1.23
N ILE A 11 -21.26 -34.19 -1.69
CA ILE A 11 -21.34 -32.71 -1.75
C ILE A 11 -21.22 -32.10 -0.36
N TYR A 12 -21.86 -32.66 0.64
CA TYR A 12 -21.77 -32.20 2.03
C TYR A 12 -20.33 -32.24 2.55
N TRP A 13 -19.61 -33.34 2.31
CA TRP A 13 -18.20 -33.48 2.72
C TRP A 13 -17.26 -32.53 1.97
N ILE A 14 -17.52 -32.28 0.68
CA ILE A 14 -16.77 -31.27 -0.09
C ILE A 14 -16.98 -29.86 0.46
N VAL A 15 -18.23 -29.49 0.73
CA VAL A 15 -18.56 -28.16 1.28
C VAL A 15 -17.99 -27.99 2.69
N MET A 16 -18.11 -28.99 3.54
CA MET A 16 -17.52 -29.00 4.89
C MET A 16 -16.00 -28.93 4.84
N GLY A 17 -15.36 -29.72 3.94
CA GLY A 17 -13.92 -29.70 3.74
C GLY A 17 -13.41 -28.36 3.24
N CYS A 18 -14.09 -27.72 2.28
CA CYS A 18 -13.77 -26.38 1.80
C CYS A 18 -13.96 -25.31 2.89
N SER A 19 -15.02 -25.43 3.69
CA SER A 19 -15.27 -24.51 4.81
C SER A 19 -14.19 -24.62 5.90
N LEU A 20 -13.81 -25.86 6.24
CA LEU A 20 -12.73 -26.12 7.20
C LEU A 20 -11.38 -25.62 6.68
N LEU A 21 -11.10 -25.81 5.38
CA LEU A 21 -9.89 -25.30 4.73
C LEU A 21 -9.86 -23.78 4.73
N MET A 22 -10.98 -23.13 4.46
CA MET A 22 -11.09 -21.65 4.51
C MET A 22 -10.91 -21.10 5.94
N VAL A 23 -11.44 -21.79 6.95
CA VAL A 23 -11.23 -21.43 8.36
C VAL A 23 -9.78 -21.66 8.78
N THR A 24 -9.16 -22.78 8.38
CA THR A 24 -7.74 -23.04 8.67
C THR A 24 -6.82 -22.10 7.92
N ILE A 25 -7.13 -21.75 6.68
CA ILE A 25 -6.37 -20.72 5.94
C ILE A 25 -6.49 -19.35 6.62
N LYS A 26 -7.68 -18.96 7.11
CA LYS A 26 -7.86 -17.73 7.90
C LYS A 26 -7.15 -17.76 9.26
N LEU A 27 -6.97 -18.95 9.86
CA LEU A 27 -6.24 -19.11 11.13
C LEU A 27 -4.73 -19.24 10.96
N ILE A 28 -4.27 -19.75 9.80
CA ILE A 28 -2.84 -19.97 9.52
C ILE A 28 -2.21 -18.79 8.78
N ILE A 29 -2.99 -18.05 7.98
CA ILE A 29 -2.52 -16.76 7.47
C ILE A 29 -2.72 -15.78 8.63
N PRO A 30 -1.65 -15.35 9.31
CA PRO A 30 -1.78 -14.25 10.24
C PRO A 30 -2.38 -13.12 9.41
N GLN A 31 -3.60 -12.73 9.71
CA GLN A 31 -4.13 -11.50 9.16
C GLN A 31 -3.14 -10.44 9.67
N TYR A 32 -2.32 -9.92 8.78
CA TYR A 32 -1.41 -8.81 9.02
C TYR A 32 -2.24 -7.53 9.25
N ILE A 33 -3.15 -7.61 10.23
CA ILE A 33 -3.91 -6.48 10.74
C ILE A 33 -2.96 -5.78 11.72
N PHE A 34 -2.04 -5.02 11.18
CA PHE A 34 -1.34 -4.04 12.00
C PHE A 34 -2.38 -3.00 12.41
N SER A 35 -2.46 -2.75 13.71
CA SER A 35 -3.28 -1.66 14.21
C SER A 35 -2.74 -0.35 13.65
N MET A 36 -3.58 0.41 12.96
CA MET A 36 -3.24 1.75 12.51
C MET A 36 -2.87 2.68 13.67
N ASP A 37 -3.32 2.36 14.90
CA ASP A 37 -2.95 3.10 16.11
C ASP A 37 -1.44 3.15 16.34
N GLU A 38 -0.72 2.04 16.07
CA GLU A 38 0.74 1.98 16.20
C GLU A 38 1.44 2.81 15.12
N VAL A 39 0.93 2.76 13.89
CA VAL A 39 1.43 3.60 12.79
C VAL A 39 1.16 5.06 13.08
N THR A 40 0.00 5.41 13.62
CA THR A 40 -0.36 6.79 13.94
C THR A 40 0.61 7.41 14.95
N GLN A 41 1.10 6.63 15.91
CA GLN A 41 2.11 7.09 16.87
C GLN A 41 3.50 7.27 16.25
N ASN A 42 3.85 6.49 15.22
CA ASN A 42 5.19 6.43 14.63
C ASN A 42 5.22 6.90 13.16
N LYS A 43 4.14 7.50 12.67
CA LYS A 43 3.94 7.82 11.24
C LYS A 43 5.11 8.56 10.60
N GLU A 44 5.69 9.52 11.31
CA GLU A 44 6.83 10.30 10.86
C GLU A 44 8.10 9.44 10.71
N GLN A 45 8.35 8.57 11.68
CA GLN A 45 9.50 7.65 11.63
C GLN A 45 9.32 6.59 10.55
N VAL A 46 8.08 6.16 10.30
CA VAL A 46 7.74 5.26 9.19
C VAL A 46 8.03 5.95 7.87
N PHE A 47 7.53 7.18 7.66
CA PHE A 47 7.80 7.98 6.47
C PHE A 47 9.30 8.13 6.21
N GLN A 48 10.06 8.61 7.20
CA GLN A 48 11.51 8.80 7.07
C GLN A 48 12.25 7.48 6.78
N THR A 49 11.75 6.38 7.33
CA THR A 49 12.36 5.07 7.07
C THR A 49 12.09 4.62 5.63
N VAL A 50 10.86 4.80 5.13
CA VAL A 50 10.49 4.49 3.74
C VAL A 50 11.29 5.36 2.78
N LEU A 51 11.35 6.67 3.01
CA LEU A 51 12.12 7.62 2.20
C LEU A 51 13.59 7.21 2.11
N ASN A 52 14.25 6.92 3.23
CA ASN A 52 15.64 6.48 3.26
C ASN A 52 15.88 5.16 2.49
N VAL A 53 14.92 4.25 2.49
CA VAL A 53 15.02 3.00 1.72
C VAL A 53 14.97 3.30 0.23
N ILE A 54 14.05 4.15 -0.20
CA ILE A 54 13.87 4.53 -1.61
C ILE A 54 15.07 5.32 -2.12
N GLU A 55 15.53 6.32 -1.37
CA GLU A 55 16.73 7.11 -1.72
C GLU A 55 17.96 6.21 -1.95
N ARG A 56 18.16 5.26 -1.05
CA ARG A 56 19.27 4.31 -1.15
C ARG A 56 19.11 3.37 -2.35
N ASP A 57 17.89 2.89 -2.60
CA ASP A 57 17.60 1.96 -3.69
C ASP A 57 17.81 2.62 -5.06
N LEU A 58 17.39 3.87 -5.19
CA LEU A 58 17.50 4.63 -6.44
C LEU A 58 18.82 5.42 -6.58
N GLY A 59 19.64 5.47 -5.52
CA GLY A 59 20.89 6.22 -5.51
C GLY A 59 20.72 7.74 -5.59
N ILE A 60 19.60 8.27 -5.08
CA ILE A 60 19.24 9.69 -5.15
C ILE A 60 18.97 10.26 -3.75
N ARG A 61 18.84 11.59 -3.68
CA ARG A 61 18.35 12.31 -2.50
C ARG A 61 17.10 13.10 -2.85
N VAL A 62 16.09 13.04 -2.00
CA VAL A 62 14.86 13.81 -2.12
C VAL A 62 14.86 14.89 -1.06
N ASN A 63 15.34 16.07 -1.43
CA ASN A 63 15.50 17.18 -0.49
C ASN A 63 14.20 17.97 -0.36
N GLY A 64 13.84 18.35 0.86
CA GLY A 64 12.72 19.26 1.13
C GLY A 64 11.34 18.63 0.96
N LEU A 65 11.24 17.32 0.76
CA LEU A 65 9.95 16.63 0.74
C LEU A 65 9.34 16.63 2.14
N SER A 66 8.14 17.22 2.26
CA SER A 66 7.36 17.22 3.50
C SER A 66 6.18 16.24 3.41
N ILE A 67 5.65 15.87 4.57
CA ILE A 67 4.46 15.01 4.66
C ILE A 67 3.42 15.66 5.56
N ASN A 68 2.17 15.61 5.11
CA ASN A 68 1.00 16.05 5.85
C ASN A 68 0.07 14.86 6.07
N TYR A 69 -0.67 14.88 7.17
CA TYR A 69 -1.66 13.87 7.50
C TYR A 69 -3.00 14.58 7.67
N ASP A 70 -4.00 14.14 6.92
CA ASP A 70 -5.30 14.79 6.83
C ASP A 70 -6.43 13.76 6.79
N TYR A 71 -7.65 14.23 6.73
CA TYR A 71 -8.87 13.45 6.55
C TYR A 71 -9.48 13.79 5.20
N SER A 72 -10.01 12.79 4.50
CA SER A 72 -10.59 12.98 3.18
C SER A 72 -12.11 12.86 3.20
N GLU A 73 -12.79 13.73 2.46
CA GLU A 73 -14.20 13.55 2.14
C GLU A 73 -14.43 12.48 1.04
N ASN A 74 -13.35 12.04 0.37
CA ASN A 74 -13.39 11.02 -0.68
C ASN A 74 -12.78 9.71 -0.16
N ASP A 75 -13.61 8.72 0.09
CA ASP A 75 -13.24 7.42 0.67
C ASP A 75 -12.25 6.60 -0.19
N GLU A 76 -12.10 6.93 -1.47
CA GLU A 76 -11.17 6.22 -2.36
C GLU A 76 -9.76 6.80 -2.36
N LEU A 77 -9.60 8.09 -2.02
CA LEU A 77 -8.31 8.78 -2.07
C LEU A 77 -7.50 8.51 -0.80
N LYS A 78 -6.36 7.85 -0.94
CA LYS A 78 -5.47 7.51 0.18
C LYS A 78 -4.35 8.50 0.40
N GLY A 79 -3.93 9.18 -0.65
CA GLY A 79 -2.89 10.20 -0.60
C GLY A 79 -2.63 10.80 -1.97
N PHE A 80 -1.83 11.86 -1.98
CA PHE A 80 -1.35 12.45 -3.23
C PHE A 80 -0.05 13.24 -2.98
N TYR A 81 0.76 13.36 -4.02
CA TYR A 81 1.91 14.25 -4.06
C TYR A 81 1.53 15.59 -4.70
N ASP A 82 1.79 16.70 -3.99
CA ASP A 82 1.65 18.07 -4.51
C ASP A 82 3.01 18.60 -4.97
N PRO A 83 3.24 18.73 -6.29
CA PRO A 83 4.50 19.23 -6.82
C PRO A 83 4.74 20.72 -6.60
N LYS A 84 3.71 21.51 -6.31
CA LYS A 84 3.85 22.95 -6.04
C LYS A 84 4.50 23.21 -4.67
N ASN A 85 4.05 22.43 -3.67
CA ASN A 85 4.52 22.56 -2.29
C ASN A 85 5.63 21.53 -1.97
N HIS A 86 5.94 20.65 -2.89
CA HIS A 86 6.83 19.51 -2.69
C HIS A 86 6.46 18.71 -1.44
N SER A 87 5.19 18.36 -1.35
CA SER A 87 4.61 17.68 -0.18
C SER A 87 3.75 16.49 -0.56
N ILE A 88 3.72 15.51 0.32
CA ILE A 88 2.79 14.39 0.26
C ILE A 88 1.69 14.65 1.29
N THR A 89 0.44 14.46 0.90
CA THR A 89 -0.68 14.41 1.84
C THR A 89 -1.22 13.00 1.89
N LEU A 90 -1.38 12.46 3.10
CA LEU A 90 -1.95 11.14 3.36
C LEU A 90 -3.26 11.26 4.11
N PHE A 91 -4.29 10.59 3.63
CA PHE A 91 -5.60 10.54 4.26
C PHE A 91 -5.70 9.31 5.15
N MET A 92 -5.55 9.53 6.47
CA MET A 92 -5.40 8.47 7.45
C MET A 92 -6.66 7.64 7.65
N ASP A 93 -7.83 8.23 7.45
CA ASP A 93 -9.16 7.61 7.53
C ASP A 93 -9.41 6.59 6.41
N ASN A 94 -8.76 6.76 5.26
CA ASN A 94 -8.87 5.85 4.11
C ASN A 94 -7.83 4.72 4.13
N MET A 95 -7.07 4.60 5.22
CA MET A 95 -6.00 3.60 5.36
C MET A 95 -6.33 2.59 6.47
N GLU A 96 -6.97 1.51 6.10
CA GLU A 96 -7.37 0.46 7.05
C GLU A 96 -6.20 -0.36 7.61
N THR A 97 -5.07 -0.40 6.90
CA THR A 97 -3.95 -1.28 7.24
C THR A 97 -2.59 -0.61 7.06
N VAL A 98 -1.60 -1.05 7.85
CA VAL A 98 -0.19 -0.69 7.66
C VAL A 98 0.30 -1.02 6.25
N HIS A 99 -0.21 -2.09 5.66
CA HIS A 99 0.09 -2.44 4.27
C HIS A 99 -0.33 -1.33 3.31
N SER A 100 -1.57 -0.86 3.42
CA SER A 100 -2.09 0.26 2.61
C SER A 100 -1.27 1.53 2.83
N PHE A 101 -0.98 1.87 4.09
CA PHE A 101 -0.19 3.04 4.47
C PHE A 101 1.22 3.02 3.85
N VAL A 102 1.94 1.91 3.97
CA VAL A 102 3.30 1.77 3.42
C VAL A 102 3.30 1.80 1.90
N LEU A 103 2.32 1.16 1.26
CA LEU A 103 2.20 1.22 -0.21
C LEU A 103 1.96 2.65 -0.67
N THR A 104 0.98 3.35 -0.08
CA THR A 104 0.64 4.73 -0.46
C THR A 104 1.84 5.66 -0.28
N ILE A 105 2.52 5.64 0.87
CA ILE A 105 3.75 6.44 1.07
C ILE A 105 4.78 6.15 -0.03
N THR A 106 4.99 4.87 -0.35
CA THR A 106 6.00 4.47 -1.35
C THR A 106 5.63 4.97 -2.74
N GLU A 107 4.35 4.90 -3.11
CA GLU A 107 3.81 5.42 -4.36
C GLU A 107 4.02 6.94 -4.45
N GLU A 108 3.66 7.69 -3.40
CA GLU A 108 3.76 9.15 -3.40
C GLU A 108 5.21 9.65 -3.38
N ILE A 109 6.12 8.98 -2.68
CA ILE A 109 7.55 9.27 -2.76
C ILE A 109 8.06 9.01 -4.18
N HIS A 110 7.63 7.92 -4.83
CA HIS A 110 7.99 7.66 -6.22
C HIS A 110 7.49 8.78 -7.15
N HIS A 111 6.25 9.26 -6.97
CA HIS A 111 5.74 10.41 -7.69
C HIS A 111 6.57 11.67 -7.44
N SER A 112 6.97 11.94 -6.20
CA SER A 112 7.81 13.10 -5.86
C SER A 112 9.14 13.09 -6.60
N ILE A 113 9.68 11.93 -6.92
CA ILE A 113 10.95 11.79 -7.64
C ILE A 113 10.77 12.06 -9.14
N PHE A 114 9.75 11.45 -9.74
CA PHE A 114 9.59 11.46 -11.19
C PHE A 114 8.74 12.64 -11.72
N VAL A 115 7.88 13.22 -10.89
CA VAL A 115 6.93 14.27 -11.28
C VAL A 115 7.35 15.67 -10.77
N SER A 116 8.30 15.76 -9.83
CA SER A 116 8.76 17.04 -9.27
C SER A 116 9.40 17.99 -10.30
N SER A 117 10.01 17.46 -11.35
CA SER A 117 10.57 18.30 -12.41
C SER A 117 9.48 18.80 -13.36
N GLN A 118 9.70 19.98 -13.97
CA GLN A 118 8.78 20.52 -14.97
C GLN A 118 8.57 19.57 -16.16
N SER A 119 9.61 18.85 -16.58
CA SER A 119 9.53 17.85 -17.66
C SER A 119 8.74 16.62 -17.23
N GLY A 120 8.94 16.12 -16.01
CA GLY A 120 8.20 15.02 -15.44
C GLY A 120 6.72 15.35 -15.31
N MET A 121 6.38 16.54 -14.80
CA MET A 121 5.00 17.00 -14.70
C MET A 121 4.33 17.11 -16.09
N LYS A 122 5.02 17.66 -17.08
CA LYS A 122 4.48 17.73 -18.46
C LYS A 122 4.24 16.34 -19.04
N LEU A 123 5.14 15.40 -18.78
CA LEU A 123 4.99 14.01 -19.20
C LEU A 123 3.79 13.35 -18.54
N TYR A 124 3.67 13.49 -17.21
CA TYR A 124 2.54 12.98 -16.44
C TYR A 124 1.20 13.50 -16.98
N GLN A 125 1.08 14.82 -17.16
CA GLN A 125 -0.11 15.46 -17.71
C GLN A 125 -0.42 15.02 -19.15
N SER A 126 0.61 14.78 -19.95
CA SER A 126 0.44 14.27 -21.32
C SER A 126 -0.17 12.86 -21.33
N TYR A 127 0.33 11.96 -20.49
CA TYR A 127 -0.24 10.61 -20.33
C TYR A 127 -1.65 10.67 -19.75
N HIS A 128 -1.86 11.46 -18.70
CA HIS A 128 -3.18 11.60 -18.08
C HIS A 128 -4.26 12.02 -19.09
N ARG A 129 -3.95 13.00 -19.96
CA ARG A 129 -4.86 13.44 -21.03
C ARG A 129 -5.11 12.39 -22.12
N LYS A 130 -4.12 11.54 -22.42
CA LYS A 130 -4.21 10.55 -23.49
C LYS A 130 -4.94 9.28 -23.09
N VAL A 131 -4.68 8.78 -21.88
CA VAL A 131 -5.10 7.44 -21.45
C VAL A 131 -5.86 7.44 -20.11
N GLY A 132 -6.04 8.60 -19.47
CA GLY A 132 -6.68 8.74 -18.17
C GLY A 132 -5.73 8.35 -17.02
N TYR A 133 -6.24 8.45 -15.79
CA TYR A 133 -5.48 8.16 -14.57
C TYR A 133 -5.07 6.69 -14.50
N ASP A 134 -6.04 5.78 -14.61
CA ASP A 134 -5.82 4.35 -14.39
C ASP A 134 -4.84 3.70 -15.38
N ASN A 135 -4.76 4.24 -16.60
CA ASN A 135 -3.87 3.75 -17.64
C ASN A 135 -2.60 4.59 -17.79
N ASN A 136 -2.35 5.53 -16.88
CA ASN A 136 -1.14 6.35 -16.91
C ASN A 136 0.09 5.48 -16.57
N PRO A 137 1.10 5.38 -17.46
CA PRO A 137 2.29 4.56 -17.20
C PRO A 137 3.05 4.96 -15.95
N LEU A 138 3.03 6.24 -15.55
CA LEU A 138 3.70 6.72 -14.34
C LEU A 138 2.97 6.26 -13.07
N GLU A 139 1.63 6.22 -13.07
CA GLU A 139 0.83 5.63 -12.01
C GLU A 139 1.11 4.13 -11.88
N TYR A 140 1.09 3.44 -13.01
CA TYR A 140 1.39 2.01 -13.05
C TYR A 140 2.80 1.72 -12.51
N SER A 141 3.82 2.50 -12.92
CA SER A 141 5.19 2.31 -12.46
C SER A 141 5.34 2.53 -10.95
N ALA A 142 4.67 3.53 -10.39
CA ALA A 142 4.67 3.80 -8.95
C ALA A 142 4.05 2.65 -8.15
N LYS A 143 2.90 2.15 -8.60
CA LYS A 143 2.21 1.00 -7.98
C LYS A 143 3.06 -0.29 -8.05
N VAL A 144 3.70 -0.55 -9.18
CA VAL A 144 4.59 -1.72 -9.33
C VAL A 144 5.81 -1.58 -8.42
N TYR A 145 6.46 -0.42 -8.40
CA TYR A 145 7.60 -0.16 -7.53
C TYR A 145 7.24 -0.34 -6.04
N ALA A 146 6.13 0.23 -5.61
CA ALA A 146 5.67 0.10 -4.22
C ALA A 146 5.45 -1.36 -3.80
N ARG A 147 4.82 -2.16 -4.65
CA ARG A 147 4.60 -3.60 -4.41
C ARG A 147 5.90 -4.39 -4.35
N ASP A 148 6.84 -4.11 -5.26
CA ASP A 148 8.15 -4.76 -5.29
C ASP A 148 8.94 -4.46 -4.01
N LYS A 149 8.96 -3.21 -3.55
CA LYS A 149 9.71 -2.77 -2.37
C LYS A 149 9.03 -3.09 -1.05
N PHE A 150 7.74 -3.37 -1.05
CA PHE A 150 6.96 -3.58 0.18
C PHE A 150 7.62 -4.56 1.16
N LYS A 151 8.03 -5.75 0.70
CA LYS A 151 8.63 -6.78 1.57
C LYS A 151 9.91 -6.30 2.24
N GLN A 152 10.74 -5.55 1.51
CA GLN A 152 11.98 -4.99 2.03
C GLN A 152 11.70 -3.91 3.08
N ILE A 153 10.84 -2.95 2.75
CA ILE A 153 10.42 -1.86 3.63
C ILE A 153 9.81 -2.42 4.91
N HIS A 154 8.85 -3.32 4.78
CA HIS A 154 8.17 -3.97 5.89
C HIS A 154 9.15 -4.65 6.85
N ARG A 155 10.14 -5.40 6.32
CA ARG A 155 11.18 -6.03 7.15
C ARG A 155 12.01 -5.01 7.93
N ILE A 156 12.34 -3.88 7.32
CA ILE A 156 13.11 -2.80 7.96
C ILE A 156 12.28 -2.13 9.05
N LEU A 157 11.02 -1.80 8.77
CA LEU A 157 10.11 -1.19 9.74
C LEU A 157 9.92 -2.09 10.96
N LYS A 158 9.71 -3.38 10.73
CA LYS A 158 9.63 -4.38 11.82
C LYS A 158 10.92 -4.45 12.63
N LYS A 159 12.08 -4.51 11.98
CA LYS A 159 13.38 -4.53 12.68
C LYS A 159 13.62 -3.30 13.52
N LYS A 160 13.08 -2.15 13.12
CA LYS A 160 13.14 -0.90 13.88
C LYS A 160 12.07 -0.79 14.97
N GLY A 161 11.17 -1.75 15.11
CA GLY A 161 10.07 -1.70 16.07
C GLY A 161 9.04 -0.61 15.76
N LEU A 162 8.90 -0.20 14.49
CA LEU A 162 7.94 0.82 14.05
C LEU A 162 6.59 0.22 13.68
N ILE A 163 6.55 -1.08 13.46
CA ILE A 163 5.35 -1.87 13.21
C ILE A 163 5.46 -3.19 13.98
N PHE A 164 4.38 -3.62 14.61
CA PHE A 164 4.33 -4.84 15.41
C PHE A 164 3.25 -5.78 14.88
N TYR A 165 3.38 -7.06 15.16
CA TYR A 165 2.27 -7.99 14.98
C TYR A 165 1.44 -7.97 16.25
N LYS A 166 0.13 -7.76 16.17
CA LYS A 166 -0.76 -8.24 17.23
C LYS A 166 -0.80 -9.76 17.13
N VAL A 167 -0.29 -10.42 18.15
CA VAL A 167 -0.45 -11.86 18.36
C VAL A 167 -1.88 -12.11 18.79
#